data_2b1567d0748c064efc6f3c43e763a4ab
#
_entry.id   2b1567d0748c064efc6f3c43e763a4ab
#
_cell.length_a   1.000
_cell.length_b   1.000
_cell.length_c   1.000
_cell.angle_alpha   90.00
_cell.angle_beta   90.00
_cell.angle_gamma   90.00
#
_symmetry.space_group_name_H-M   'P 1'
#
loop_
_entity.id
_entity.type
_entity.pdbx_description
1 polymer ?
#
loop_
_entity_poly.entity_id
_entity_poly.type
_entity_poly.pdbx_seq_one_letter_code
_entity_poly.pdbx_strand_id
1 'polypeptide(L)'
;MIVAIDGPAGSGKSTIGKEIARQLGFNKLDTGAMYRAVTFAALDRGIDLDDEAAIDALAEQIEIRFTNGTGEDTRLTIDGQDASAAIRTPQVDANVSKVSAYPGVRAAMLIHQRRAAEDRDIVAEGRDIGTVVFPNAQVKVFLTADPRERARRRVLQRHQNDAQPLTAEQLEAEVDETLDALKQRDKLDSSREVAPLVPAEDAVHVDSTAHTIDEVVSIIEDLINQRR
;
A
#
# COMPACT_ATOMS: atom_id res chain seq x y z
N MET A 1 4.48 -10.87 16.35
CA MET A 1 3.27 -10.01 16.37
C MET A 1 3.01 -9.44 14.97
N ILE A 2 1.75 -9.34 14.57
CA ILE A 2 1.35 -8.73 13.28
C ILE A 2 0.48 -7.51 13.57
N VAL A 3 0.88 -6.37 12.99
CA VAL A 3 0.12 -5.13 12.97
C VAL A 3 -0.38 -4.91 11.55
N ALA A 4 -1.68 -4.98 11.34
CA ALA A 4 -2.34 -4.78 10.06
C ALA A 4 -2.84 -3.34 9.93
N ILE A 5 -2.44 -2.63 8.88
CA ILE A 5 -2.88 -1.26 8.60
C ILE A 5 -3.55 -1.24 7.22
N ASP A 6 -4.87 -1.21 7.21
CA ASP A 6 -5.67 -1.11 5.98
C ASP A 6 -6.22 0.30 5.78
N GLY A 7 -6.64 0.62 4.58
CA GLY A 7 -7.27 1.89 4.26
C GLY A 7 -7.04 2.35 2.83
N PRO A 8 -7.73 3.41 2.39
CA PRO A 8 -7.67 3.91 1.01
C PRO A 8 -6.31 4.50 0.64
N ALA A 9 -6.10 4.75 -0.65
CA ALA A 9 -4.87 5.37 -1.13
C ALA A 9 -4.70 6.79 -0.55
N GLY A 10 -3.47 7.17 -0.18
CA GLY A 10 -3.17 8.50 0.36
C GLY A 10 -3.54 8.73 1.83
N SER A 11 -4.05 7.70 2.57
CA SER A 11 -4.40 7.85 3.99
C SER A 11 -3.19 7.90 4.95
N GLY A 12 -1.96 7.76 4.45
CA GLY A 12 -0.75 7.85 5.28
C GLY A 12 -0.20 6.51 5.77
N LYS A 13 -0.80 5.37 5.39
CA LYS A 13 -0.38 4.02 5.86
C LYS A 13 1.12 3.77 5.75
N SER A 14 1.71 4.12 4.61
CA SER A 14 3.13 3.83 4.36
C SER A 14 4.07 4.61 5.26
N THR A 15 3.75 5.87 5.54
CA THR A 15 4.50 6.72 6.46
C THR A 15 4.35 6.24 7.90
N ILE A 16 3.11 5.99 8.33
CA ILE A 16 2.79 5.50 9.67
C ILE A 16 3.39 4.11 9.90
N GLY A 17 3.21 3.18 8.96
CA GLY A 17 3.75 1.83 9.05
C GLY A 17 5.28 1.79 9.10
N LYS A 18 5.95 2.69 8.35
CA LYS A 18 7.40 2.85 8.41
C LYS A 18 7.86 3.33 9.78
N GLU A 19 7.19 4.33 10.32
CA GLU A 19 7.58 4.91 11.62
C GLU A 19 7.38 3.92 12.77
N ILE A 20 6.26 3.22 12.82
CA ILE A 20 5.99 2.16 13.80
C ILE A 20 7.04 1.03 13.69
N ALA A 21 7.30 0.57 12.46
CA ALA A 21 8.29 -0.48 12.24
C ALA A 21 9.69 -0.07 12.72
N ARG A 22 10.08 1.18 12.46
CA ARG A 22 11.36 1.75 12.92
C ARG A 22 11.45 1.83 14.44
N GLN A 23 10.40 2.34 15.11
CA GLN A 23 10.40 2.54 16.57
C GLN A 23 10.39 1.21 17.33
N LEU A 24 9.66 0.23 16.83
CA LEU A 24 9.49 -1.06 17.50
C LEU A 24 10.49 -2.13 17.04
N GLY A 25 11.32 -1.86 16.03
CA GLY A 25 12.24 -2.84 15.45
C GLY A 25 11.51 -3.93 14.65
N PHE A 26 10.31 -3.66 14.15
CA PHE A 26 9.52 -4.60 13.34
C PHE A 26 9.93 -4.53 11.87
N ASN A 27 9.67 -5.61 11.13
CA ASN A 27 9.77 -5.58 9.68
C ASN A 27 8.54 -4.88 9.08
N LYS A 28 8.72 -4.20 7.95
CA LYS A 28 7.63 -3.57 7.21
C LYS A 28 7.31 -4.35 5.95
N LEU A 29 6.03 -4.62 5.70
CA LEU A 29 5.53 -5.20 4.46
C LEU A 29 4.57 -4.23 3.75
N ASP A 30 5.00 -3.68 2.62
CA ASP A 30 4.17 -2.91 1.69
C ASP A 30 3.57 -3.88 0.65
N THR A 31 2.36 -4.38 0.92
CA THR A 31 1.70 -5.29 -0.02
C THR A 31 1.30 -4.59 -1.32
N GLY A 32 1.06 -3.29 -1.27
CA GLY A 32 0.79 -2.49 -2.45
C GLY A 32 1.97 -2.47 -3.42
N ALA A 33 3.20 -2.47 -2.91
CA ALA A 33 4.40 -2.55 -3.75
C ALA A 33 4.49 -3.88 -4.51
N MET A 34 3.98 -4.99 -3.95
CA MET A 34 3.96 -6.29 -4.65
C MET A 34 3.02 -6.26 -5.86
N TYR A 35 1.81 -5.74 -5.71
CA TYR A 35 0.88 -5.59 -6.84
C TYR A 35 1.42 -4.61 -7.90
N ARG A 36 2.12 -3.57 -7.47
CA ARG A 36 2.83 -2.65 -8.38
C ARG A 36 3.95 -3.36 -9.13
N ALA A 37 4.65 -4.29 -8.48
CA ALA A 37 5.69 -5.08 -9.13
C ALA A 37 5.12 -5.96 -10.25
N VAL A 38 4.01 -6.65 -10.01
CA VAL A 38 3.31 -7.41 -11.06
C VAL A 38 2.86 -6.49 -12.19
N THR A 39 2.26 -5.34 -11.87
CA THR A 39 1.81 -4.36 -12.87
C THR A 39 2.96 -3.82 -13.71
N PHE A 40 4.07 -3.45 -13.06
CA PHE A 40 5.25 -2.97 -13.75
C PHE A 40 5.84 -4.05 -14.66
N ALA A 41 6.01 -5.28 -14.17
CA ALA A 41 6.55 -6.37 -14.94
C ALA A 41 5.67 -6.71 -16.16
N ALA A 42 4.35 -6.62 -16.03
CA ALA A 42 3.44 -6.81 -17.15
C ALA A 42 3.63 -5.72 -18.23
N LEU A 43 3.71 -4.46 -17.82
CA LEU A 43 3.94 -3.33 -18.72
C LEU A 43 5.32 -3.42 -19.40
N ASP A 44 6.37 -3.72 -18.65
CA ASP A 44 7.74 -3.83 -19.14
C ASP A 44 7.90 -4.97 -20.14
N ARG A 45 7.17 -6.08 -19.95
CA ARG A 45 7.18 -7.23 -20.85
C ARG A 45 6.17 -7.13 -21.99
N GLY A 46 5.44 -6.01 -22.10
CA GLY A 46 4.44 -5.79 -23.15
C GLY A 46 3.23 -6.74 -23.07
N ILE A 47 2.91 -7.24 -21.89
CA ILE A 47 1.73 -8.10 -21.67
C ILE A 47 0.49 -7.19 -21.64
N ASP A 48 -0.54 -7.56 -22.40
CA ASP A 48 -1.82 -6.86 -22.38
C ASP A 48 -2.45 -6.96 -20.97
N LEU A 49 -2.74 -5.81 -20.37
CA LEU A 49 -3.35 -5.76 -19.04
C LEU A 49 -4.83 -6.21 -19.04
N ASP A 50 -5.43 -6.48 -20.18
CA ASP A 50 -6.76 -7.10 -20.33
C ASP A 50 -6.67 -8.63 -20.46
N ASP A 51 -5.49 -9.18 -20.68
CA ASP A 51 -5.26 -10.63 -20.68
C ASP A 51 -5.00 -11.15 -19.24
N GLU A 52 -6.09 -11.39 -18.51
CA GLU A 52 -6.06 -11.88 -17.14
C GLU A 52 -5.22 -13.15 -17.00
N ALA A 53 -5.35 -14.10 -17.93
CA ALA A 53 -4.63 -15.37 -17.85
C ALA A 53 -3.10 -15.18 -17.98
N ALA A 54 -2.65 -14.28 -18.86
CA ALA A 54 -1.24 -13.97 -19.00
C ALA A 54 -0.70 -13.23 -17.75
N ILE A 55 -1.51 -12.35 -17.14
CA ILE A 55 -1.13 -11.63 -15.91
C ILE A 55 -1.08 -12.58 -14.71
N ASP A 56 -2.02 -13.51 -14.58
CA ASP A 56 -2.02 -14.52 -13.52
C ASP A 56 -0.77 -15.43 -13.65
N ALA A 57 -0.46 -15.90 -14.86
CA ALA A 57 0.75 -16.68 -15.12
C ALA A 57 2.04 -15.90 -14.79
N LEU A 58 2.08 -14.60 -15.10
CA LEU A 58 3.18 -13.72 -14.70
C LEU A 58 3.32 -13.66 -13.18
N ALA A 59 2.22 -13.47 -12.47
CA ALA A 59 2.22 -13.32 -11.01
C ALA A 59 2.70 -14.59 -10.28
N GLU A 60 2.47 -15.77 -10.85
CA GLU A 60 2.95 -17.05 -10.32
C GLU A 60 4.46 -17.24 -10.54
N GLN A 61 5.02 -16.69 -11.61
CA GLN A 61 6.40 -16.93 -12.01
C GLN A 61 7.38 -15.86 -11.53
N ILE A 62 6.89 -14.64 -11.30
CA ILE A 62 7.73 -13.50 -10.95
C ILE A 62 8.31 -13.63 -9.54
N GLU A 63 9.62 -13.41 -9.42
CA GLU A 63 10.26 -13.36 -8.10
C GLU A 63 10.28 -11.93 -7.57
N ILE A 64 9.48 -11.65 -6.53
CA ILE A 64 9.46 -10.37 -5.84
C ILE A 64 10.14 -10.53 -4.48
N ARG A 65 11.20 -9.76 -4.25
CA ARG A 65 11.91 -9.74 -2.97
C ARG A 65 12.01 -8.34 -2.41
N PHE A 66 11.85 -8.24 -1.08
CA PHE A 66 12.21 -7.04 -0.34
C PHE A 66 13.56 -7.25 0.31
N THR A 67 14.48 -6.30 0.17
CA THR A 67 15.70 -6.30 0.97
C THR A 67 15.33 -5.94 2.41
N ASN A 68 15.77 -6.78 3.36
CA ASN A 68 15.50 -6.56 4.76
C ASN A 68 16.27 -5.32 5.24
N GLY A 69 15.57 -4.20 5.37
CA GLY A 69 16.04 -2.96 5.99
C GLY A 69 15.01 -2.49 6.99
N THR A 70 15.41 -2.23 8.21
CA THR A 70 14.61 -1.46 9.15
C THR A 70 14.66 0.01 8.69
N GLY A 71 13.64 0.51 8.00
CA GLY A 71 13.55 1.94 7.67
C GLY A 71 13.72 2.30 6.18
N GLU A 72 14.60 3.27 5.86
CA GLU A 72 14.63 3.94 4.55
C GLU A 72 15.13 3.08 3.38
N ASP A 73 15.85 1.99 3.65
CA ASP A 73 16.57 1.20 2.67
C ASP A 73 15.82 -0.06 2.19
N THR A 74 14.52 -0.17 2.45
CA THR A 74 13.75 -1.31 1.92
C THR A 74 13.63 -1.16 0.40
N ARG A 75 14.45 -1.91 -0.34
CA ARG A 75 14.37 -2.00 -1.80
C ARG A 75 13.50 -3.18 -2.20
N LEU A 76 12.82 -3.02 -3.33
CA LEU A 76 12.08 -4.10 -3.97
C LEU A 76 12.85 -4.52 -5.22
N THR A 77 13.09 -5.82 -5.35
CA THR A 77 13.65 -6.40 -6.58
C THR A 77 12.62 -7.28 -7.28
N ILE A 78 12.67 -7.27 -8.60
CA ILE A 78 11.92 -8.15 -9.49
C ILE A 78 12.94 -8.97 -10.26
N ASP A 79 12.88 -10.31 -10.13
CA ASP A 79 13.82 -11.23 -10.76
C ASP A 79 15.30 -10.83 -10.54
N GLY A 80 15.60 -10.36 -9.32
CA GLY A 80 16.94 -9.93 -8.92
C GLY A 80 17.32 -8.49 -9.31
N GLN A 81 16.50 -7.76 -10.07
CA GLN A 81 16.75 -6.38 -10.49
C GLN A 81 16.01 -5.37 -9.60
N ASP A 82 16.66 -4.28 -9.21
CA ASP A 82 16.02 -3.21 -8.42
C ASP A 82 14.93 -2.52 -9.24
N ALA A 83 13.70 -2.60 -8.74
CA ALA A 83 12.52 -1.98 -9.34
C ALA A 83 11.88 -0.91 -8.44
N SER A 84 12.53 -0.52 -7.35
CA SER A 84 11.96 0.37 -6.31
C SER A 84 11.41 1.68 -6.84
N ALA A 85 12.07 2.28 -7.84
CA ALA A 85 11.60 3.50 -8.51
C ALA A 85 10.59 3.18 -9.63
N ALA A 86 10.84 2.12 -10.41
CA ALA A 86 10.04 1.76 -11.58
C ALA A 86 8.58 1.42 -11.23
N ILE A 87 8.34 0.80 -10.09
CA ILE A 87 6.98 0.48 -9.61
C ILE A 87 6.17 1.70 -9.15
N ARG A 88 6.76 2.90 -9.13
CA ARG A 88 6.11 4.14 -8.63
C ARG A 88 5.81 5.15 -9.73
N THR A 89 5.87 4.73 -10.98
CA THR A 89 5.55 5.57 -12.14
C THR A 89 4.04 5.84 -12.25
N PRO A 90 3.63 6.96 -12.89
CA PRO A 90 2.21 7.24 -13.14
C PRO A 90 1.49 6.13 -13.90
N GLN A 91 2.18 5.47 -14.84
CA GLN A 91 1.63 4.36 -15.60
C GLN A 91 1.29 3.15 -14.73
N VAL A 92 2.17 2.81 -13.78
CA VAL A 92 1.88 1.75 -12.79
C VAL A 92 0.75 2.18 -11.86
N ASP A 93 0.74 3.44 -11.40
CA ASP A 93 -0.33 3.99 -10.55
C ASP A 93 -1.71 3.88 -11.20
N ALA A 94 -1.81 4.16 -12.50
CA ALA A 94 -3.07 4.12 -13.24
C ALA A 94 -3.62 2.70 -13.43
N ASN A 95 -2.76 1.67 -13.42
CA ASN A 95 -3.13 0.31 -13.80
C ASN A 95 -3.16 -0.69 -12.62
N VAL A 96 -2.53 -0.36 -11.50
CA VAL A 96 -2.38 -1.30 -10.38
C VAL A 96 -3.71 -1.79 -9.79
N SER A 97 -4.76 -0.96 -9.79
CA SER A 97 -6.07 -1.37 -9.27
C SER A 97 -6.72 -2.44 -10.15
N LYS A 98 -6.56 -2.35 -11.48
CA LYS A 98 -7.00 -3.37 -12.42
C LYS A 98 -6.28 -4.69 -12.18
N VAL A 99 -4.96 -4.69 -12.22
CA VAL A 99 -4.12 -5.88 -12.03
C VAL A 99 -4.36 -6.52 -10.65
N SER A 100 -4.46 -5.72 -9.59
CA SER A 100 -4.72 -6.22 -8.23
C SER A 100 -6.14 -6.76 -8.01
N ALA A 101 -7.05 -6.61 -8.97
CA ALA A 101 -8.38 -7.18 -8.91
C ALA A 101 -8.43 -8.63 -9.42
N TYR A 102 -7.46 -9.07 -10.23
CA TYR A 102 -7.42 -10.42 -10.78
C TYR A 102 -7.23 -11.48 -9.68
N PRO A 103 -8.11 -12.49 -9.62
CA PRO A 103 -8.08 -13.52 -8.59
C PRO A 103 -6.77 -14.31 -8.53
N GLY A 104 -6.18 -14.66 -9.68
CA GLY A 104 -4.92 -15.41 -9.74
C GLY A 104 -3.74 -14.58 -9.24
N VAL A 105 -3.67 -13.29 -9.62
CA VAL A 105 -2.67 -12.35 -9.06
C VAL A 105 -2.78 -12.29 -7.53
N ARG A 106 -4.00 -12.21 -7.00
CA ARG A 106 -4.23 -12.15 -5.56
C ARG A 106 -3.80 -13.43 -4.87
N ALA A 107 -4.13 -14.58 -5.44
CA ALA A 107 -3.74 -15.90 -4.91
C ALA A 107 -2.22 -16.04 -4.85
N ALA A 108 -1.50 -15.68 -5.92
CA ALA A 108 -0.05 -15.70 -5.96
C ALA A 108 0.56 -14.76 -4.91
N MET A 109 0.11 -13.50 -4.84
CA MET A 109 0.63 -12.52 -3.89
C MET A 109 0.35 -12.89 -2.43
N LEU A 110 -0.80 -13.50 -2.12
CA LEU A 110 -1.15 -13.94 -0.76
C LEU A 110 -0.12 -14.91 -0.18
N ILE A 111 0.40 -15.84 -1.00
CA ILE A 111 1.44 -16.78 -0.59
C ILE A 111 2.72 -16.02 -0.20
N HIS A 112 3.14 -15.07 -1.03
CA HIS A 112 4.33 -14.27 -0.76
C HIS A 112 4.18 -13.37 0.46
N GLN A 113 3.02 -12.75 0.63
CA GLN A 113 2.70 -11.87 1.76
C GLN A 113 2.75 -12.63 3.08
N ARG A 114 2.14 -13.81 3.15
CA ARG A 114 2.14 -14.64 4.37
C ARG A 114 3.53 -15.15 4.71
N ARG A 115 4.29 -15.60 3.72
CA ARG A 115 5.69 -16.03 3.92
C ARG A 115 6.59 -14.91 4.46
N ALA A 116 6.35 -13.67 4.07
CA ALA A 116 7.11 -12.52 4.58
C ALA A 116 6.94 -12.27 6.07
N ALA A 117 5.86 -12.78 6.69
CA ALA A 117 5.55 -12.64 8.11
C ALA A 117 5.97 -13.84 8.97
N GLU A 118 6.45 -14.93 8.36
CA GLU A 118 6.87 -16.12 9.10
C GLU A 118 7.99 -15.79 10.09
N ASP A 119 7.77 -16.15 11.38
CA ASP A 119 8.71 -15.98 12.49
C ASP A 119 9.20 -14.54 12.71
N ARG A 120 8.40 -13.52 12.36
CA ARG A 120 8.78 -12.11 12.47
C ARG A 120 7.67 -11.26 13.06
N ASP A 121 8.08 -10.24 13.79
CA ASP A 121 7.20 -9.12 14.10
C ASP A 121 7.12 -8.19 12.86
N ILE A 122 5.90 -7.88 12.43
CA ILE A 122 5.68 -7.20 11.15
C ILE A 122 4.58 -6.12 11.25
N VAL A 123 4.82 -5.00 10.58
CA VAL A 123 3.79 -4.03 10.23
C VAL A 123 3.47 -4.20 8.75
N ALA A 124 2.28 -4.72 8.46
CA ALA A 124 1.81 -4.93 7.09
C ALA A 124 0.76 -3.88 6.71
N GLU A 125 0.94 -3.25 5.58
CA GLU A 125 0.02 -2.26 5.04
C GLU A 125 -0.63 -2.70 3.73
N GLY A 126 -1.91 -2.37 3.55
CA GLY A 126 -2.63 -2.71 2.32
C GLY A 126 -4.07 -2.23 2.25
N ARG A 127 -4.95 -3.14 1.77
CA ARG A 127 -6.39 -2.93 1.62
C ARG A 127 -7.23 -3.98 2.32
N ASP A 128 -6.65 -5.15 2.52
CA ASP A 128 -7.30 -6.37 2.99
C ASP A 128 -6.39 -7.18 3.93
N ILE A 129 -5.48 -6.48 4.60
CA ILE A 129 -4.51 -7.12 5.49
C ILE A 129 -5.21 -7.76 6.66
N GLY A 130 -6.07 -7.03 7.36
CA GLY A 130 -6.79 -7.51 8.54
C GLY A 130 -7.99 -8.40 8.21
N THR A 131 -8.44 -8.44 6.95
CA THR A 131 -9.59 -9.25 6.54
C THR A 131 -9.19 -10.55 5.85
N VAL A 132 -8.13 -10.55 5.01
CA VAL A 132 -7.76 -11.67 4.15
C VAL A 132 -6.32 -12.14 4.38
N VAL A 133 -5.35 -11.24 4.38
CA VAL A 133 -3.94 -11.62 4.44
C VAL A 133 -3.59 -12.17 5.83
N PHE A 134 -3.87 -11.40 6.88
CA PHE A 134 -3.63 -11.74 8.28
C PHE A 134 -4.89 -11.54 9.13
N PRO A 135 -5.93 -12.37 8.94
CA PRO A 135 -7.21 -12.23 9.66
C PRO A 135 -7.07 -12.40 11.18
N ASN A 136 -5.97 -13.00 11.63
CA ASN A 136 -5.64 -13.19 13.05
C ASN A 136 -4.55 -12.21 13.54
N ALA A 137 -4.33 -11.08 12.84
CA ALA A 137 -3.41 -10.05 13.29
C ALA A 137 -3.83 -9.52 14.67
N GLN A 138 -2.86 -9.36 15.58
CA GLN A 138 -3.11 -8.91 16.95
C GLN A 138 -3.59 -7.46 17.03
N VAL A 139 -3.13 -6.63 16.11
CA VAL A 139 -3.57 -5.23 15.98
C VAL A 139 -4.05 -5.01 14.56
N LYS A 140 -5.28 -4.49 14.41
CA LYS A 140 -5.85 -4.12 13.13
C LYS A 140 -6.31 -2.67 13.18
N VAL A 141 -5.85 -1.89 12.21
CA VAL A 141 -6.17 -0.47 12.07
C VAL A 141 -6.73 -0.23 10.68
N PHE A 142 -7.84 0.47 10.62
CA PHE A 142 -8.38 1.01 9.37
C PHE A 142 -8.13 2.51 9.35
N LEU A 143 -7.08 2.90 8.60
CA LEU A 143 -6.60 4.28 8.54
C LEU A 143 -7.28 5.04 7.40
N THR A 144 -8.02 6.09 7.73
CA THR A 144 -8.69 6.98 6.78
C THR A 144 -8.14 8.40 6.83
N ALA A 145 -8.53 9.21 5.86
CA ALA A 145 -8.44 10.66 5.88
C ALA A 145 -9.45 11.24 4.89
N ASP A 146 -9.78 12.51 5.04
CA ASP A 146 -10.61 13.25 4.09
C ASP A 146 -10.08 13.07 2.65
N PRO A 147 -10.94 12.81 1.66
CA PRO A 147 -10.50 12.55 0.29
C PRO A 147 -9.67 13.68 -0.33
N ARG A 148 -10.00 14.96 -0.06
CA ARG A 148 -9.24 16.11 -0.58
C ARG A 148 -7.88 16.22 0.10
N GLU A 149 -7.81 15.94 1.41
CA GLU A 149 -6.56 15.90 2.14
C GLU A 149 -5.64 14.78 1.62
N ARG A 150 -6.18 13.60 1.32
CA ARG A 150 -5.42 12.50 0.69
C ARG A 150 -4.89 12.88 -0.69
N ALA A 151 -5.69 13.58 -1.49
CA ALA A 151 -5.26 14.09 -2.78
C ALA A 151 -4.12 15.11 -2.63
N ARG A 152 -4.25 16.05 -1.70
CA ARG A 152 -3.23 17.06 -1.40
C ARG A 152 -1.92 16.42 -0.94
N ARG A 153 -1.96 15.45 -0.01
CA ARG A 153 -0.78 14.69 0.42
C ARG A 153 -0.10 13.99 -0.75
N ARG A 154 -0.88 13.43 -1.67
CA ARG A 154 -0.35 12.73 -2.84
C ARG A 154 0.31 13.68 -3.84
N VAL A 155 -0.25 14.85 -4.08
CA VAL A 155 0.36 15.89 -4.92
C VAL A 155 1.67 16.36 -4.29
N LEU A 156 1.67 16.74 -3.03
CA LEU A 156 2.88 17.17 -2.32
C LEU A 156 3.98 16.09 -2.32
N GLN A 157 3.60 14.83 -2.17
CA GLN A 157 4.55 13.71 -2.25
C GLN A 157 5.20 13.57 -3.63
N ARG A 158 4.46 13.81 -4.71
CA ARG A 158 5.01 13.76 -6.07
C ARG A 158 6.04 14.87 -6.34
N HIS A 159 5.79 16.04 -5.78
CA HIS A 159 6.61 17.24 -5.98
C HIS A 159 7.63 17.50 -4.88
N GLN A 160 7.82 16.58 -3.93
CA GLN A 160 8.70 16.79 -2.76
C GLN A 160 10.18 17.05 -3.12
N ASN A 161 10.62 16.60 -4.31
CA ASN A 161 12.01 16.74 -4.79
C ASN A 161 12.14 17.74 -5.95
N ASP A 162 11.07 18.46 -6.30
CA ASP A 162 11.10 19.42 -7.39
C ASP A 162 11.90 20.65 -7.00
N ALA A 163 12.68 21.18 -7.94
CA ALA A 163 13.51 22.35 -7.72
C ALA A 163 12.69 23.63 -7.44
N GLN A 164 11.44 23.66 -7.90
CA GLN A 164 10.51 24.76 -7.67
C GLN A 164 9.20 24.24 -7.09
N PRO A 165 8.71 24.82 -6.00
CA PRO A 165 7.41 24.46 -5.45
C PRO A 165 6.29 24.89 -6.41
N LEU A 166 5.19 24.15 -6.40
CA LEU A 166 3.96 24.51 -7.11
C LEU A 166 3.42 25.86 -6.61
N THR A 167 2.87 26.65 -7.50
CA THR A 167 2.03 27.79 -7.10
C THR A 167 0.75 27.29 -6.43
N ALA A 168 0.07 28.15 -5.67
CA ALA A 168 -1.19 27.78 -5.02
C ALA A 168 -2.24 27.33 -6.05
N GLU A 169 -2.32 28.00 -7.21
CA GLU A 169 -3.25 27.66 -8.28
C GLU A 169 -2.92 26.31 -8.93
N GLN A 170 -1.64 26.03 -9.19
CA GLN A 170 -1.20 24.74 -9.72
C GLN A 170 -1.47 23.60 -8.72
N LEU A 171 -1.19 23.84 -7.43
CA LEU A 171 -1.47 22.86 -6.39
C LEU A 171 -2.96 22.50 -6.33
N GLU A 172 -3.86 23.49 -6.32
CA GLU A 172 -5.30 23.23 -6.24
C GLU A 172 -5.81 22.52 -7.49
N ALA A 173 -5.34 22.86 -8.69
CA ALA A 173 -5.69 22.19 -9.94
C ALA A 173 -5.27 20.71 -9.92
N GLU A 174 -4.03 20.41 -9.50
CA GLU A 174 -3.55 19.02 -9.39
C GLU A 174 -4.26 18.26 -8.27
N VAL A 175 -4.65 18.92 -7.19
CA VAL A 175 -5.43 18.31 -6.11
C VAL A 175 -6.81 17.89 -6.62
N ASP A 176 -7.49 18.71 -7.40
CA ASP A 176 -8.80 18.38 -7.97
C ASP A 176 -8.72 17.16 -8.91
N GLU A 177 -7.75 17.14 -9.82
CA GLU A 177 -7.51 15.98 -10.70
C GLU A 177 -7.18 14.71 -9.90
N THR A 178 -6.28 14.85 -8.91
CA THR A 178 -5.87 13.70 -8.07
C THR A 178 -7.03 13.20 -7.20
N LEU A 179 -7.91 14.08 -6.73
CA LEU A 179 -9.10 13.72 -5.96
C LEU A 179 -10.03 12.81 -6.76
N ASP A 180 -10.28 13.14 -8.02
CA ASP A 180 -11.16 12.33 -8.87
C ASP A 180 -10.53 10.97 -9.18
N ALA A 181 -9.23 10.92 -9.45
CA ALA A 181 -8.50 9.67 -9.63
C ALA A 181 -8.53 8.79 -8.36
N LEU A 182 -8.37 9.39 -7.17
CA LEU A 182 -8.45 8.66 -5.90
C LEU A 182 -9.86 8.13 -5.63
N LYS A 183 -10.92 8.91 -5.90
CA LYS A 183 -12.32 8.44 -5.76
C LYS A 183 -12.62 7.25 -6.67
N GLN A 184 -12.16 7.28 -7.92
CA GLN A 184 -12.31 6.16 -8.85
C GLN A 184 -11.58 4.92 -8.34
N ARG A 185 -10.35 5.09 -7.87
CA ARG A 185 -9.54 4.03 -7.30
C ARG A 185 -10.19 3.41 -6.05
N ASP A 186 -10.65 4.23 -5.12
CA ASP A 186 -11.31 3.76 -3.90
C ASP A 186 -12.59 2.99 -4.23
N LYS A 187 -13.34 3.43 -5.25
CA LYS A 187 -14.51 2.71 -5.75
C LYS A 187 -14.13 1.33 -6.30
N LEU A 188 -13.08 1.25 -7.12
CA LEU A 188 -12.59 -0.04 -7.65
C LEU A 188 -12.11 -0.96 -6.52
N ASP A 189 -11.29 -0.44 -5.59
CA ASP A 189 -10.76 -1.21 -4.46
C ASP A 189 -11.89 -1.73 -3.55
N SER A 190 -12.97 -0.95 -3.34
CA SER A 190 -14.09 -1.33 -2.46
C SER A 190 -15.15 -2.21 -3.14
N SER A 191 -15.29 -2.15 -4.47
CA SER A 191 -16.30 -2.90 -5.21
C SER A 191 -15.80 -4.19 -5.85
N ARG A 192 -14.51 -4.51 -5.72
CA ARG A 192 -13.96 -5.74 -6.29
C ARG A 192 -14.58 -6.98 -5.59
N GLU A 193 -14.77 -8.03 -6.37
CA GLU A 193 -15.41 -9.26 -5.90
C GLU A 193 -14.54 -10.00 -4.86
N VAL A 194 -13.22 -10.04 -5.10
CA VAL A 194 -12.26 -10.73 -4.24
C VAL A 194 -11.53 -9.73 -3.35
N ALA A 195 -11.62 -9.93 -2.04
CA ALA A 195 -10.93 -9.14 -1.01
C ALA A 195 -11.15 -7.61 -1.15
N PRO A 196 -12.39 -7.11 -1.09
CA PRO A 196 -12.68 -5.69 -1.19
C PRO A 196 -12.00 -4.90 -0.07
N LEU A 197 -11.78 -3.60 -0.32
CA LEU A 197 -11.34 -2.66 0.72
C LEU A 197 -12.50 -2.42 1.69
N VAL A 198 -12.52 -3.17 2.77
CA VAL A 198 -13.45 -3.01 3.90
C VAL A 198 -12.69 -3.16 5.22
N PRO A 199 -13.10 -2.45 6.29
CA PRO A 199 -12.49 -2.66 7.60
C PRO A 199 -12.78 -4.08 8.12
N ALA A 200 -11.82 -4.69 8.81
CA ALA A 200 -12.09 -5.88 9.60
C ALA A 200 -13.02 -5.51 10.77
N GLU A 201 -13.86 -6.47 11.23
CA GLU A 201 -14.84 -6.22 12.31
C GLU A 201 -14.19 -5.75 13.61
N ASP A 202 -12.98 -6.22 13.88
CA ASP A 202 -12.17 -5.89 15.06
C ASP A 202 -11.13 -4.79 14.80
N ALA A 203 -11.19 -4.12 13.65
CA ALA A 203 -10.27 -3.04 13.33
C ALA A 203 -10.63 -1.74 14.07
N VAL A 204 -9.62 -1.09 14.63
CA VAL A 204 -9.77 0.27 15.16
C VAL A 204 -9.72 1.27 14.00
N HIS A 205 -10.76 2.11 13.92
CA HIS A 205 -10.82 3.18 12.93
C HIS A 205 -10.03 4.38 13.40
N VAL A 206 -9.10 4.85 12.58
CA VAL A 206 -8.29 6.03 12.85
C VAL A 206 -8.43 6.99 11.67
N ASP A 207 -8.96 8.18 11.92
CA ASP A 207 -9.02 9.27 10.94
C ASP A 207 -7.78 10.16 11.11
N SER A 208 -6.91 10.17 10.13
CA SER A 208 -5.66 10.93 10.14
C SER A 208 -5.81 12.36 9.57
N THR A 209 -7.03 12.82 9.27
CA THR A 209 -7.26 14.11 8.59
C THR A 209 -6.63 15.28 9.33
N ALA A 210 -6.91 15.38 10.64
CA ALA A 210 -6.47 16.47 11.49
C ALA A 210 -5.29 16.10 12.42
N HIS A 211 -4.73 14.89 12.27
CA HIS A 211 -3.65 14.41 13.11
C HIS A 211 -2.29 14.54 12.43
N THR A 212 -1.27 14.82 13.23
CA THR A 212 0.13 14.68 12.84
C THR A 212 0.51 13.21 12.74
N ILE A 213 1.64 12.93 12.08
CA ILE A 213 2.19 11.57 12.00
C ILE A 213 2.44 11.00 13.40
N ASP A 214 3.04 11.79 14.29
CA ASP A 214 3.39 11.35 15.65
C ASP A 214 2.16 11.02 16.49
N GLU A 215 1.07 11.78 16.36
CA GLU A 215 -0.20 11.49 17.05
C GLU A 215 -0.80 10.17 16.57
N VAL A 216 -0.83 9.91 15.26
CA VAL A 216 -1.35 8.66 14.71
C VAL A 216 -0.46 7.48 15.12
N VAL A 217 0.85 7.63 15.10
CA VAL A 217 1.80 6.63 15.57
C VAL A 217 1.56 6.30 17.04
N SER A 218 1.43 7.32 17.91
CA SER A 218 1.15 7.13 19.33
C SER A 218 -0.15 6.35 19.57
N ILE A 219 -1.22 6.67 18.85
CA ILE A 219 -2.49 5.93 18.94
C ILE A 219 -2.28 4.44 18.63
N ILE A 220 -1.53 4.14 17.59
CA ILE A 220 -1.30 2.74 17.18
C ILE A 220 -0.35 2.02 18.13
N GLU A 221 0.67 2.70 18.66
CA GLU A 221 1.57 2.15 19.68
C GLU A 221 0.82 1.81 20.97
N ASP A 222 -0.11 2.63 21.40
CA ASP A 222 -0.98 2.33 22.53
C ASP A 222 -1.81 1.05 22.29
N LEU A 223 -2.35 0.86 21.09
CA LEU A 223 -3.04 -0.38 20.72
C LEU A 223 -2.11 -1.59 20.73
N ILE A 224 -0.88 -1.44 20.26
CA ILE A 224 0.15 -2.49 20.28
C ILE A 224 0.51 -2.87 21.72
N ASN A 225 0.71 -1.89 22.58
CA ASN A 225 1.06 -2.11 24.00
C ASN A 225 -0.05 -2.80 24.78
N GLN A 226 -1.31 -2.56 24.44
CA GLN A 226 -2.47 -3.26 25.03
C GLN A 226 -2.60 -4.73 24.60
N ARG A 227 -1.92 -5.14 23.54
CA ARG A 227 -1.99 -6.49 22.96
C ARG A 227 -0.69 -7.31 23.15
N ARG A 228 0.33 -6.72 23.75
CA ARG A 228 1.55 -7.41 24.22
C ARG A 228 1.35 -8.01 25.60
#